data_78d2a4c83f4299472cef37b42fea10eb
#
_entry.id   78d2a4c83f4299472cef37b42fea10eb
#
_cell.length_a   1.000
_cell.length_b   1.000
_cell.length_c   1.000
_cell.angle_alpha   90.00
_cell.angle_beta   90.00
_cell.angle_gamma   90.00
#
_symmetry.space_group_name_H-M   'P 1'
#
loop_
_entity.id
_entity.type
_entity.pdbx_description
1 polymer ?
#
loop_
_entity_poly.entity_id
_entity_poly.type
_entity_poly.pdbx_seq_one_letter_code
_entity_poly.pdbx_strand_id
1 'polypeptide(L)'
;MMNRAIQVSELRKSYGSHIVLKGLNFQIEKGEVFSLLGVNGAGKTTSLECIEGLKKYDSGTIIVNGKMGIQLQSSSLPVHIKPMEAIKLFAKWNRTEIDYSMLHTLGIKEIEKKQYARLSTGQKRRLHLALALISNPDIIFLDEPTAGLDALGRLSLHEQIRKLKSQGKTIVLASHDMAEVEALCDRIAILNHGNIVFCGTASELTDKVGKKYFIHIKTQQGERTFETDNIEDSLIALLGELKEKGTHVIDIKVDRGTLEQHFMEMTRRGSE
;
A
#
# COMPACT_ATOMS: atom_id res chain seq x y z
N MET A 1 -19.18 2.71 -21.06
CA MET A 1 -18.89 1.38 -20.47
C MET A 1 -18.06 1.60 -19.23
N MET A 2 -18.40 0.98 -18.10
CA MET A 2 -17.70 1.20 -16.84
C MET A 2 -16.24 0.72 -16.93
N ASN A 3 -15.29 1.62 -16.66
CA ASN A 3 -13.84 1.34 -16.70
C ASN A 3 -13.34 0.63 -15.41
N ARG A 4 -14.21 -0.16 -14.75
CA ARG A 4 -13.92 -0.78 -13.45
C ARG A 4 -13.20 -2.11 -13.63
N ALA A 5 -12.06 -2.24 -12.93
CA ALA A 5 -11.35 -3.49 -12.80
C ALA A 5 -11.96 -4.37 -11.71
N ILE A 6 -12.31 -3.76 -10.55
CA ILE A 6 -12.88 -4.48 -9.41
C ILE A 6 -14.03 -3.66 -8.83
N GLN A 7 -15.10 -4.36 -8.43
CA GLN A 7 -16.19 -3.80 -7.64
C GLN A 7 -16.49 -4.72 -6.46
N VAL A 8 -16.51 -4.14 -5.26
CA VAL A 8 -16.83 -4.82 -4.01
C VAL A 8 -18.04 -4.13 -3.40
N SER A 9 -19.06 -4.90 -3.03
CA SER A 9 -20.30 -4.39 -2.45
C SER A 9 -20.71 -5.25 -1.25
N GLU A 10 -20.89 -4.61 -0.09
CA GLU A 10 -21.33 -5.21 1.18
C GLU A 10 -20.51 -6.47 1.58
N LEU A 11 -19.21 -6.48 1.31
CA LEU A 11 -18.35 -7.62 1.60
C LEU A 11 -18.23 -7.85 3.10
N ARG A 12 -18.69 -9.02 3.57
CA ARG A 12 -18.63 -9.43 4.98
C ARG A 12 -17.88 -10.73 5.14
N LYS A 13 -17.07 -10.80 6.21
CA LYS A 13 -16.31 -11.99 6.59
C LYS A 13 -16.14 -12.09 8.08
N SER A 14 -16.41 -13.29 8.62
CA SER A 14 -16.22 -13.63 10.03
C SER A 14 -15.44 -14.93 10.18
N TYR A 15 -14.78 -15.10 11.31
CA TYR A 15 -14.14 -16.33 11.77
C TYR A 15 -14.71 -16.70 13.13
N GLY A 16 -15.63 -17.66 13.17
CA GLY A 16 -16.42 -17.93 14.36
C GLY A 16 -17.22 -16.70 14.78
N SER A 17 -17.07 -16.25 16.00
CA SER A 17 -17.72 -15.03 16.53
C SER A 17 -17.00 -13.73 16.18
N HIS A 18 -15.79 -13.80 15.62
CA HIS A 18 -15.01 -12.62 15.30
C HIS A 18 -15.31 -12.09 13.89
N ILE A 19 -15.95 -10.91 13.81
CA ILE A 19 -16.26 -10.25 12.55
C ILE A 19 -15.05 -9.45 12.09
N VAL A 20 -14.47 -9.82 10.94
CA VAL A 20 -13.27 -9.19 10.37
C VAL A 20 -13.64 -8.14 9.33
N LEU A 21 -14.62 -8.41 8.45
CA LEU A 21 -15.10 -7.46 7.44
C LEU A 21 -16.58 -7.19 7.68
N LYS A 22 -16.93 -5.90 7.75
CA LYS A 22 -18.25 -5.44 8.23
C LYS A 22 -19.13 -4.80 7.14
N GLY A 23 -18.96 -5.20 5.88
CA GLY A 23 -19.72 -4.68 4.75
C GLY A 23 -18.91 -3.65 3.96
N LEU A 24 -17.78 -4.08 3.39
CA LEU A 24 -16.91 -3.21 2.63
C LEU A 24 -17.52 -2.86 1.28
N ASN A 25 -17.44 -1.58 0.91
CA ASN A 25 -17.90 -1.04 -0.36
C ASN A 25 -16.82 -0.19 -0.99
N PHE A 26 -16.29 -0.61 -2.15
CA PHE A 26 -15.32 0.17 -2.93
C PHE A 26 -15.21 -0.33 -4.37
N GLN A 27 -14.58 0.48 -5.21
CA GLN A 27 -14.36 0.19 -6.62
C GLN A 27 -12.94 0.57 -7.00
N ILE A 28 -12.36 -0.22 -7.91
CA ILE A 28 -11.02 0.00 -8.45
C ILE A 28 -11.15 0.16 -9.96
N GLU A 29 -10.62 1.26 -10.49
CA GLU A 29 -10.64 1.54 -11.91
C GLU A 29 -9.51 0.80 -12.65
N LYS A 30 -9.67 0.58 -13.96
CA LYS A 30 -8.60 -0.04 -14.76
C LYS A 30 -7.40 0.89 -14.89
N GLY A 31 -6.21 0.35 -14.69
CA GLY A 31 -4.95 1.08 -14.83
C GLY A 31 -4.56 1.94 -13.62
N GLU A 32 -5.35 1.93 -12.53
CA GLU A 32 -4.95 2.62 -11.30
C GLU A 32 -4.10 1.74 -10.37
N VAL A 33 -3.30 2.39 -9.54
CA VAL A 33 -2.69 1.79 -8.35
C VAL A 33 -3.55 2.15 -7.15
N PHE A 34 -4.18 1.15 -6.57
CA PHE A 34 -5.10 1.29 -5.44
C PHE A 34 -4.54 0.60 -4.20
N SER A 35 -4.61 1.24 -3.04
CA SER A 35 -4.17 0.63 -1.78
C SER A 35 -5.31 0.42 -0.80
N LEU A 36 -5.34 -0.77 -0.18
CA LEU A 36 -6.00 -1.01 1.10
C LEU A 36 -4.99 -0.70 2.21
N LEU A 37 -5.18 0.44 2.89
CA LEU A 37 -4.33 0.95 3.92
C LEU A 37 -4.96 0.69 5.30
N GLY A 38 -4.18 0.30 6.29
CA GLY A 38 -4.69 0.09 7.64
C GLY A 38 -3.68 -0.56 8.57
N VAL A 39 -3.92 -0.46 9.85
CA VAL A 39 -3.10 -1.13 10.87
C VAL A 39 -3.16 -2.65 10.75
N ASN A 40 -2.25 -3.35 11.41
CA ASN A 40 -2.29 -4.80 11.48
C ASN A 40 -3.61 -5.27 12.13
N GLY A 41 -4.24 -6.28 11.53
CA GLY A 41 -5.54 -6.79 11.99
C GLY A 41 -6.76 -6.00 11.49
N ALA A 42 -6.59 -4.91 10.72
CA ALA A 42 -7.72 -4.15 10.17
C ALA A 42 -8.57 -4.92 9.15
N GLY A 43 -8.05 -6.03 8.58
CA GLY A 43 -8.75 -6.86 7.60
C GLY A 43 -8.21 -6.77 6.17
N LYS A 44 -7.06 -6.09 5.93
CA LYS A 44 -6.45 -5.90 4.60
C LYS A 44 -6.24 -7.22 3.85
N THR A 45 -5.42 -8.11 4.40
CA THR A 45 -5.13 -9.43 3.80
C THR A 45 -6.39 -10.26 3.60
N THR A 46 -7.31 -10.25 4.58
CA THR A 46 -8.61 -10.95 4.44
C THR A 46 -9.43 -10.39 3.29
N SER A 47 -9.44 -9.06 3.09
CA SER A 47 -10.14 -8.43 1.97
C SER A 47 -9.52 -8.83 0.63
N LEU A 48 -8.18 -8.80 0.51
CA LEU A 48 -7.49 -9.25 -0.70
C LEU A 48 -7.79 -10.72 -1.00
N GLU A 49 -7.59 -11.61 -0.03
CA GLU A 49 -7.84 -13.06 -0.20
C GLU A 49 -9.29 -13.39 -0.60
N CYS A 50 -10.28 -12.60 -0.15
CA CYS A 50 -11.66 -12.74 -0.60
C CYS A 50 -11.82 -12.29 -2.06
N ILE A 51 -11.20 -11.17 -2.47
CA ILE A 51 -11.26 -10.64 -3.83
C ILE A 51 -10.54 -11.58 -4.81
N GLU A 52 -9.41 -12.12 -4.40
CA GLU A 52 -8.59 -13.09 -5.12
C GLU A 52 -9.27 -14.46 -5.27
N GLY A 53 -10.36 -14.71 -4.53
CA GLY A 53 -11.06 -15.99 -4.51
C GLY A 53 -10.34 -17.07 -3.69
N LEU A 54 -9.32 -16.72 -2.92
CA LEU A 54 -8.57 -17.64 -2.06
C LEU A 54 -9.33 -17.96 -0.77
N LYS A 55 -10.21 -17.04 -0.32
CA LYS A 55 -11.09 -17.23 0.83
C LYS A 55 -12.55 -16.99 0.48
N LYS A 56 -13.43 -17.85 0.98
CA LYS A 56 -14.87 -17.63 0.91
C LYS A 56 -15.26 -16.52 1.87
N TYR A 57 -16.12 -15.61 1.41
CA TYR A 57 -16.74 -14.57 2.23
C TYR A 57 -18.17 -14.97 2.63
N ASP A 58 -18.73 -14.33 3.64
CA ASP A 58 -20.01 -14.74 4.22
C ASP A 58 -21.19 -14.12 3.46
N SER A 59 -21.06 -12.87 3.01
CA SER A 59 -22.06 -12.17 2.19
C SER A 59 -21.44 -10.99 1.44
N GLY A 60 -22.21 -10.44 0.49
CA GLY A 60 -21.79 -9.37 -0.40
C GLY A 60 -21.55 -9.83 -1.83
N THR A 61 -21.00 -8.96 -2.65
CA THR A 61 -20.70 -9.25 -4.07
C THR A 61 -19.32 -8.73 -4.42
N ILE A 62 -18.55 -9.55 -5.14
CA ILE A 62 -17.25 -9.18 -5.70
C ILE A 62 -17.32 -9.44 -7.21
N ILE A 63 -17.00 -8.42 -8.00
CA ILE A 63 -16.89 -8.51 -9.47
C ILE A 63 -15.47 -8.13 -9.84
N VAL A 64 -14.77 -9.02 -10.55
CA VAL A 64 -13.40 -8.80 -11.04
C VAL A 64 -13.42 -8.92 -12.57
N ASN A 65 -12.98 -7.86 -13.26
CA ASN A 65 -13.01 -7.75 -14.71
C ASN A 65 -11.59 -7.78 -15.29
N GLY A 66 -10.96 -8.95 -15.29
CA GLY A 66 -9.63 -9.16 -15.82
C GLY A 66 -8.94 -10.38 -15.24
N LYS A 67 -7.81 -10.74 -15.82
CA LYS A 67 -6.95 -11.83 -15.34
C LYS A 67 -6.13 -11.36 -14.16
N MET A 68 -6.08 -12.14 -13.10
CA MET A 68 -5.39 -11.81 -11.86
C MET A 68 -3.99 -12.43 -11.81
N GLY A 69 -3.03 -11.65 -11.30
CA GLY A 69 -1.73 -12.12 -10.81
C GLY A 69 -1.61 -11.81 -9.34
N ILE A 70 -1.24 -12.78 -8.52
CA ILE A 70 -1.26 -12.66 -7.06
C ILE A 70 0.12 -12.89 -6.49
N GLN A 71 0.62 -11.92 -5.71
CA GLN A 71 1.80 -12.08 -4.88
C GLN A 71 1.38 -12.07 -3.41
N LEU A 72 1.36 -13.23 -2.79
CA LEU A 72 1.00 -13.38 -1.38
C LEU A 72 2.09 -12.85 -0.44
N GLN A 73 1.68 -12.38 0.73
CA GLN A 73 2.58 -11.92 1.80
C GLN A 73 3.56 -13.02 2.24
N SER A 74 3.04 -14.22 2.48
CA SER A 74 3.80 -15.40 2.94
C SER A 74 3.73 -16.51 1.90
N SER A 75 4.42 -16.35 0.79
CA SER A 75 4.58 -17.42 -0.18
C SER A 75 5.97 -18.05 -0.07
N SER A 76 6.05 -19.37 -0.11
CA SER A 76 7.31 -20.08 -0.12
C SER A 76 7.34 -21.11 -1.25
N LEU A 77 8.51 -21.24 -1.86
CA LEU A 77 8.80 -22.26 -2.85
C LEU A 77 9.65 -23.36 -2.19
N PRO A 78 9.73 -24.57 -2.77
CA PRO A 78 10.63 -25.60 -2.29
C PRO A 78 12.07 -25.08 -2.17
N VAL A 79 12.73 -25.37 -1.06
CA VAL A 79 14.02 -24.79 -0.66
C VAL A 79 15.13 -24.93 -1.71
N HIS A 80 15.11 -26.00 -2.48
CA HIS A 80 16.13 -26.32 -3.49
C HIS A 80 15.75 -25.88 -4.92
N ILE A 81 14.52 -25.43 -5.16
CA ILE A 81 14.09 -24.99 -6.49
C ILE A 81 14.89 -23.77 -6.93
N LYS A 82 15.25 -23.72 -8.21
CA LYS A 82 15.88 -22.54 -8.82
C LYS A 82 14.82 -21.63 -9.44
N PRO A 83 15.06 -20.32 -9.53
CA PRO A 83 14.12 -19.35 -10.11
C PRO A 83 13.58 -19.76 -11.48
N MET A 84 14.45 -20.18 -12.41
CA MET A 84 14.00 -20.60 -13.75
C MET A 84 13.19 -21.91 -13.73
N GLU A 85 13.41 -22.80 -12.78
CA GLU A 85 12.59 -24.00 -12.62
C GLU A 85 11.17 -23.63 -12.14
N ALA A 86 11.07 -22.73 -11.16
CA ALA A 86 9.80 -22.20 -10.71
C ALA A 86 9.04 -21.49 -11.84
N ILE A 87 9.72 -20.60 -12.57
CA ILE A 87 9.14 -19.88 -13.72
C ILE A 87 8.61 -20.82 -14.79
N LYS A 88 9.39 -21.82 -15.19
CA LYS A 88 8.97 -22.85 -16.15
C LYS A 88 7.76 -23.64 -15.67
N LEU A 89 7.74 -24.00 -14.38
CA LEU A 89 6.61 -24.72 -13.77
C LEU A 89 5.32 -23.87 -13.81
N PHE A 90 5.42 -22.61 -13.41
CA PHE A 90 4.28 -21.67 -13.41
C PHE A 90 3.82 -21.33 -14.82
N ALA A 91 4.73 -21.14 -15.78
CA ALA A 91 4.40 -20.91 -17.17
C ALA A 91 3.63 -22.12 -17.76
N LYS A 92 4.11 -23.35 -17.50
CA LYS A 92 3.42 -24.57 -17.91
C LYS A 92 2.03 -24.70 -17.28
N TRP A 93 1.92 -24.40 -15.99
CA TRP A 93 0.62 -24.44 -15.27
C TRP A 93 -0.37 -23.43 -15.86
N ASN A 94 0.10 -22.19 -16.12
CA ASN A 94 -0.74 -21.15 -16.71
C ASN A 94 -0.92 -21.28 -18.24
N ARG A 95 -0.29 -22.27 -18.89
CA ARG A 95 -0.30 -22.48 -20.34
C ARG A 95 0.09 -21.22 -21.10
N THR A 96 1.17 -20.57 -20.67
CA THR A 96 1.68 -19.33 -21.25
C THR A 96 3.15 -19.48 -21.63
N GLU A 97 3.59 -18.68 -22.58
CA GLU A 97 5.01 -18.54 -22.92
C GLU A 97 5.72 -17.66 -21.88
N ILE A 98 7.03 -17.88 -21.75
CA ILE A 98 7.85 -17.12 -20.82
C ILE A 98 8.27 -15.81 -21.49
N ASP A 99 7.90 -14.70 -20.89
CA ASP A 99 8.39 -13.38 -21.26
C ASP A 99 9.79 -13.14 -20.65
N TYR A 100 10.82 -13.42 -21.43
CA TYR A 100 12.22 -13.21 -21.03
C TYR A 100 12.58 -11.73 -20.85
N SER A 101 11.88 -10.81 -21.53
CA SER A 101 12.07 -9.37 -21.36
C SER A 101 11.62 -8.90 -19.97
N MET A 102 10.47 -9.37 -19.53
CA MET A 102 9.96 -9.15 -18.17
C MET A 102 10.94 -9.73 -17.13
N LEU A 103 11.41 -10.98 -17.32
CA LEU A 103 12.36 -11.61 -16.40
C LEU A 103 13.69 -10.85 -16.31
N HIS A 104 14.18 -10.31 -17.44
CA HIS A 104 15.38 -9.47 -17.48
C HIS A 104 15.16 -8.17 -16.68
N THR A 105 14.02 -7.52 -16.87
CA THR A 105 13.66 -6.29 -16.14
C THR A 105 13.59 -6.52 -14.63
N LEU A 106 13.12 -7.70 -14.20
CA LEU A 106 13.05 -8.10 -12.78
C LEU A 106 14.40 -8.62 -12.22
N GLY A 107 15.47 -8.64 -13.03
CA GLY A 107 16.78 -9.12 -12.60
C GLY A 107 16.81 -10.61 -12.25
N ILE A 108 15.93 -11.41 -12.84
CA ILE A 108 15.85 -12.86 -12.56
C ILE A 108 17.10 -13.59 -13.08
N LYS A 109 17.72 -13.10 -14.17
CA LYS A 109 18.95 -13.67 -14.73
C LYS A 109 20.10 -13.72 -13.71
N GLU A 110 20.20 -12.70 -12.85
CA GLU A 110 21.26 -12.60 -11.82
C GLU A 110 21.14 -13.68 -10.74
N ILE A 111 19.93 -14.22 -10.53
CA ILE A 111 19.63 -15.18 -9.49
C ILE A 111 19.29 -16.58 -10.03
N GLU A 112 19.25 -16.79 -11.33
CA GLU A 112 18.72 -18.00 -11.99
C GLU A 112 19.40 -19.30 -11.53
N LYS A 113 20.69 -19.24 -11.14
CA LYS A 113 21.48 -20.41 -10.69
C LYS A 113 21.40 -20.67 -9.20
N LYS A 114 20.88 -19.72 -8.40
CA LYS A 114 20.79 -19.85 -6.95
C LYS A 114 19.58 -20.69 -6.57
N GLN A 115 19.70 -21.49 -5.51
CA GLN A 115 18.54 -22.14 -4.89
C GLN A 115 17.70 -21.12 -4.12
N TYR A 116 16.39 -21.34 -4.04
CA TYR A 116 15.44 -20.44 -3.37
C TYR A 116 15.84 -20.14 -1.91
N ALA A 117 16.33 -21.14 -1.17
CA ALA A 117 16.80 -20.95 0.20
C ALA A 117 17.96 -19.95 0.32
N ARG A 118 18.77 -19.77 -0.73
CA ARG A 118 19.94 -18.89 -0.77
C ARG A 118 19.65 -17.50 -1.31
N LEU A 119 18.40 -17.23 -1.66
CA LEU A 119 17.97 -15.90 -2.12
C LEU A 119 17.80 -14.96 -0.93
N SER A 120 18.23 -13.70 -1.09
CA SER A 120 17.88 -12.64 -0.13
C SER A 120 16.37 -12.35 -0.18
N THR A 121 15.85 -11.65 0.84
CA THR A 121 14.43 -11.25 0.87
C THR A 121 14.02 -10.51 -0.39
N GLY A 122 14.82 -9.53 -0.85
CA GLY A 122 14.54 -8.79 -2.09
C GLY A 122 14.58 -9.68 -3.33
N GLN A 123 15.52 -10.63 -3.41
CA GLN A 123 15.58 -11.59 -4.51
C GLN A 123 14.35 -12.52 -4.53
N LYS A 124 13.89 -12.98 -3.37
CA LYS A 124 12.64 -13.75 -3.25
C LYS A 124 11.44 -12.93 -3.70
N ARG A 125 11.33 -11.66 -3.27
CA ARG A 125 10.23 -10.76 -3.68
C ARG A 125 10.20 -10.56 -5.19
N ARG A 126 11.36 -10.31 -5.83
CA ARG A 126 11.46 -10.20 -7.30
C ARG A 126 11.02 -11.48 -8.01
N LEU A 127 11.40 -12.65 -7.49
CA LEU A 127 10.95 -13.93 -8.03
C LEU A 127 9.44 -14.11 -7.89
N HIS A 128 8.86 -13.83 -6.71
CA HIS A 128 7.42 -13.95 -6.50
C HIS A 128 6.62 -12.98 -7.38
N LEU A 129 7.12 -11.75 -7.58
CA LEU A 129 6.53 -10.81 -8.53
C LEU A 129 6.60 -11.36 -9.96
N ALA A 130 7.73 -11.93 -10.39
CA ALA A 130 7.84 -12.57 -11.69
C ALA A 130 6.83 -13.70 -11.89
N LEU A 131 6.61 -14.52 -10.86
CA LEU A 131 5.60 -15.60 -10.90
C LEU A 131 4.17 -15.05 -10.97
N ALA A 132 3.86 -13.98 -10.26
CA ALA A 132 2.56 -13.31 -10.36
C ALA A 132 2.31 -12.74 -11.76
N LEU A 133 3.35 -12.26 -12.43
CA LEU A 133 3.27 -11.68 -13.76
C LEU A 133 3.34 -12.69 -14.92
N ILE A 134 3.66 -13.96 -14.65
CA ILE A 134 3.93 -14.97 -15.68
C ILE A 134 2.80 -15.14 -16.70
N SER A 135 1.58 -14.93 -16.27
CA SER A 135 0.39 -15.07 -17.09
C SER A 135 -0.05 -13.77 -17.78
N ASN A 136 0.78 -12.72 -17.74
CA ASN A 136 0.48 -11.37 -18.20
C ASN A 136 -0.89 -10.85 -17.69
N PRO A 137 -1.10 -10.77 -16.38
CA PRO A 137 -2.40 -10.39 -15.81
C PRO A 137 -2.77 -8.94 -16.12
N ASP A 138 -4.08 -8.64 -16.05
CA ASP A 138 -4.62 -7.28 -16.13
C ASP A 138 -4.59 -6.59 -14.76
N ILE A 139 -4.77 -7.39 -13.69
CA ILE A 139 -4.86 -6.95 -12.31
C ILE A 139 -3.80 -7.68 -11.48
N ILE A 140 -3.01 -6.94 -10.71
CA ILE A 140 -1.91 -7.47 -9.91
C ILE A 140 -2.18 -7.16 -8.44
N PHE A 141 -2.23 -8.20 -7.60
CA PHE A 141 -2.36 -8.09 -6.16
C PHE A 141 -1.01 -8.24 -5.49
N LEU A 142 -0.68 -7.31 -4.59
CA LEU A 142 0.58 -7.27 -3.85
C LEU A 142 0.28 -7.05 -2.36
N ASP A 143 0.45 -8.09 -1.55
CA ASP A 143 0.25 -7.99 -0.10
C ASP A 143 1.59 -7.72 0.60
N GLU A 144 1.71 -6.54 1.23
CA GLU A 144 2.91 -6.03 1.93
C GLU A 144 4.20 -6.19 1.08
N PRO A 145 4.22 -5.66 -0.16
CA PRO A 145 5.27 -5.99 -1.12
C PRO A 145 6.66 -5.50 -0.73
N THR A 146 6.77 -4.44 0.08
CA THR A 146 8.04 -3.85 0.55
C THR A 146 8.49 -4.39 1.90
N ALA A 147 7.70 -5.22 2.58
CA ALA A 147 8.05 -5.74 3.89
C ALA A 147 9.38 -6.49 3.87
N GLY A 148 10.30 -6.09 4.76
CA GLY A 148 11.64 -6.68 4.89
C GLY A 148 12.64 -6.31 3.78
N LEU A 149 12.31 -5.34 2.92
CA LEU A 149 13.26 -4.79 1.96
C LEU A 149 14.07 -3.64 2.58
N ASP A 150 15.32 -3.54 2.17
CA ASP A 150 16.15 -2.35 2.39
C ASP A 150 15.70 -1.18 1.48
N ALA A 151 16.27 0.01 1.67
CA ALA A 151 15.89 1.21 0.93
C ALA A 151 16.06 1.03 -0.59
N LEU A 152 17.14 0.38 -1.05
CA LEU A 152 17.38 0.13 -2.47
C LEU A 152 16.39 -0.88 -3.05
N GLY A 153 16.05 -1.92 -2.30
CA GLY A 153 15.05 -2.90 -2.66
C GLY A 153 13.65 -2.28 -2.82
N ARG A 154 13.28 -1.36 -1.90
CA ARG A 154 12.02 -0.61 -1.99
C ARG A 154 11.98 0.25 -3.25
N LEU A 155 13.03 1.06 -3.51
CA LEU A 155 13.11 1.90 -4.70
C LEU A 155 12.97 1.07 -5.99
N SER A 156 13.70 -0.04 -6.09
CA SER A 156 13.61 -0.94 -7.24
C SER A 156 12.20 -1.50 -7.44
N LEU A 157 11.52 -1.90 -6.37
CA LEU A 157 10.14 -2.39 -6.44
C LEU A 157 9.16 -1.28 -6.86
N HIS A 158 9.32 -0.06 -6.32
CA HIS A 158 8.51 1.10 -6.70
C HIS A 158 8.63 1.42 -8.20
N GLU A 159 9.84 1.38 -8.75
CA GLU A 159 10.07 1.56 -10.19
C GLU A 159 9.34 0.50 -11.03
N GLN A 160 9.35 -0.75 -10.56
CA GLN A 160 8.66 -1.84 -11.22
C GLN A 160 7.15 -1.66 -11.21
N ILE A 161 6.58 -1.25 -10.07
CA ILE A 161 5.15 -0.94 -9.94
C ILE A 161 4.77 0.20 -10.90
N ARG A 162 5.55 1.29 -10.94
CA ARG A 162 5.32 2.40 -11.88
C ARG A 162 5.39 1.96 -13.35
N LYS A 163 6.33 1.07 -13.68
CA LYS A 163 6.44 0.51 -15.03
C LYS A 163 5.22 -0.33 -15.39
N LEU A 164 4.74 -1.19 -14.49
CA LEU A 164 3.52 -1.97 -14.70
C LEU A 164 2.30 -1.07 -14.89
N LYS A 165 2.17 -0.02 -14.07
CA LYS A 165 1.12 1.01 -14.22
C LYS A 165 1.19 1.67 -15.60
N SER A 166 2.37 2.09 -16.06
CA SER A 166 2.54 2.71 -17.38
C SER A 166 2.19 1.78 -18.56
N GLN A 167 2.17 0.47 -18.33
CA GLN A 167 1.68 -0.54 -19.25
C GLN A 167 0.16 -0.77 -19.17
N GLY A 168 -0.57 0.04 -18.39
CA GLY A 168 -2.01 -0.04 -18.22
C GLY A 168 -2.47 -1.14 -17.25
N LYS A 169 -1.57 -1.73 -16.46
CA LYS A 169 -1.95 -2.72 -15.44
C LYS A 169 -2.61 -2.04 -14.26
N THR A 170 -3.64 -2.69 -13.72
CA THR A 170 -4.26 -2.31 -12.44
C THR A 170 -3.49 -2.98 -11.32
N ILE A 171 -3.15 -2.24 -10.27
CA ILE A 171 -2.36 -2.77 -9.16
C ILE A 171 -3.11 -2.53 -7.86
N VAL A 172 -3.28 -3.58 -7.07
CA VAL A 172 -3.94 -3.53 -5.77
C VAL A 172 -2.92 -3.88 -4.70
N LEU A 173 -2.64 -2.91 -3.82
CA LEU A 173 -1.69 -3.06 -2.72
C LEU A 173 -2.45 -3.24 -1.40
N ALA A 174 -1.98 -4.12 -0.52
CA ALA A 174 -2.24 -3.99 0.90
C ALA A 174 -0.96 -3.49 1.56
N SER A 175 -1.04 -2.39 2.29
CA SER A 175 0.11 -1.81 2.98
C SER A 175 -0.29 -1.17 4.31
N HIS A 176 0.67 -1.06 5.22
CA HIS A 176 0.59 -0.22 6.41
C HIS A 176 1.62 0.93 6.36
N ASP A 177 2.42 1.01 5.28
CA ASP A 177 3.45 2.02 5.07
C ASP A 177 2.88 3.20 4.26
N MET A 178 2.69 4.34 4.95
CA MET A 178 2.15 5.55 4.36
C MET A 178 3.02 6.12 3.25
N ALA A 179 4.34 6.08 3.42
CA ALA A 179 5.28 6.61 2.45
C ALA A 179 5.22 5.79 1.13
N GLU A 180 5.04 4.48 1.22
CA GLU A 180 4.82 3.62 0.07
C GLU A 180 3.52 4.02 -0.67
N VAL A 181 2.44 4.18 0.08
CA VAL A 181 1.12 4.51 -0.46
C VAL A 181 1.12 5.88 -1.14
N GLU A 182 1.71 6.89 -0.50
CA GLU A 182 1.84 8.25 -1.05
C GLU A 182 2.69 8.27 -2.33
N ALA A 183 3.74 7.46 -2.37
CA ALA A 183 4.66 7.41 -3.52
C ALA A 183 4.09 6.68 -4.75
N LEU A 184 3.13 5.78 -4.57
CA LEU A 184 2.69 4.83 -5.61
C LEU A 184 1.23 4.93 -5.99
N CYS A 185 0.33 5.23 -5.02
CA CYS A 185 -1.09 5.01 -5.20
C CYS A 185 -1.82 6.23 -5.77
N ASP A 186 -2.75 5.98 -6.67
CA ASP A 186 -3.68 7.01 -7.17
C ASP A 186 -4.81 7.24 -6.18
N ARG A 187 -5.34 6.13 -5.62
CA ARG A 187 -6.40 6.15 -4.62
C ARG A 187 -6.14 5.14 -3.53
N ILE A 188 -6.69 5.44 -2.37
CA ILE A 188 -6.53 4.64 -1.15
C ILE A 188 -7.90 4.37 -0.52
N ALA A 189 -8.05 3.20 0.08
CA ALA A 189 -9.12 2.93 1.02
C ALA A 189 -8.50 2.67 2.39
N ILE A 190 -8.86 3.49 3.38
CA ILE A 190 -8.42 3.31 4.78
C ILE A 190 -9.37 2.34 5.45
N LEU A 191 -8.82 1.20 5.87
CA LEU A 191 -9.52 0.13 6.56
C LEU A 191 -9.23 0.23 8.06
N ASN A 192 -10.29 0.35 8.87
CA ASN A 192 -10.21 0.37 10.32
C ASN A 192 -11.26 -0.55 10.92
N HIS A 193 -10.83 -1.52 11.75
CA HIS A 193 -11.71 -2.49 12.42
C HIS A 193 -12.77 -3.12 11.50
N GLY A 194 -12.38 -3.47 10.27
CA GLY A 194 -13.27 -4.12 9.30
C GLY A 194 -14.23 -3.19 8.55
N ASN A 195 -14.08 -1.87 8.68
CA ASN A 195 -14.83 -0.85 7.94
C ASN A 195 -13.91 0.01 7.09
N ILE A 196 -14.40 0.50 5.95
CA ILE A 196 -13.71 1.56 5.20
C ILE A 196 -14.14 2.90 5.80
N VAL A 197 -13.19 3.61 6.40
CA VAL A 197 -13.41 4.95 6.99
C VAL A 197 -13.13 6.08 6.01
N PHE A 198 -12.35 5.80 4.96
CA PHE A 198 -12.07 6.70 3.87
C PHE A 198 -11.81 5.91 2.58
N CYS A 199 -12.23 6.47 1.43
CA CYS A 199 -11.85 5.98 0.11
C CYS A 199 -11.76 7.17 -0.85
N GLY A 200 -10.57 7.42 -1.40
CA GLY A 200 -10.30 8.57 -2.28
C GLY A 200 -8.82 8.74 -2.56
N THR A 201 -8.43 9.90 -3.08
CA THR A 201 -7.02 10.28 -3.30
C THR A 201 -6.36 10.78 -2.01
N ALA A 202 -5.02 10.85 -1.98
CA ALA A 202 -4.29 11.44 -0.86
C ALA A 202 -4.67 12.93 -0.64
N SER A 203 -4.92 13.68 -1.73
CA SER A 203 -5.39 15.07 -1.65
C SER A 203 -6.76 15.18 -0.99
N GLU A 204 -7.72 14.35 -1.41
CA GLU A 204 -9.07 14.31 -0.81
C GLU A 204 -9.03 13.93 0.68
N LEU A 205 -8.09 13.08 1.09
CA LEU A 205 -7.89 12.75 2.51
C LEU A 205 -7.43 13.99 3.29
N THR A 206 -6.44 14.71 2.77
CA THR A 206 -5.93 15.94 3.38
C THR A 206 -7.04 16.99 3.50
N ASP A 207 -7.85 17.18 2.46
CA ASP A 207 -8.97 18.13 2.48
C ASP A 207 -10.06 17.73 3.49
N LYS A 208 -10.32 16.43 3.64
CA LYS A 208 -11.36 15.90 4.57
C LYS A 208 -10.95 16.00 6.05
N VAL A 209 -9.67 15.82 6.36
CA VAL A 209 -9.17 15.95 7.73
C VAL A 209 -9.08 17.42 8.16
N GLY A 210 -8.96 18.32 7.21
CA GLY A 210 -8.74 19.74 7.41
C GLY A 210 -7.27 20.11 7.19
N LYS A 211 -7.02 21.37 6.86
CA LYS A 211 -5.66 21.89 6.66
C LYS A 211 -5.02 22.15 8.02
N LYS A 212 -4.60 21.10 8.68
CA LYS A 212 -3.80 21.24 9.90
C LYS A 212 -2.34 21.45 9.53
N TYR A 213 -1.75 22.47 10.14
CA TYR A 213 -0.33 22.78 10.01
C TYR A 213 0.35 22.52 11.34
N PHE A 214 1.58 22.05 11.27
CA PHE A 214 2.44 21.84 12.43
C PHE A 214 3.58 22.84 12.36
N ILE A 215 3.64 23.73 13.37
CA ILE A 215 4.69 24.72 13.52
C ILE A 215 5.72 24.14 14.51
N HIS A 216 6.88 23.76 14.03
CA HIS A 216 8.01 23.31 14.84
C HIS A 216 8.90 24.52 15.13
N ILE A 217 9.04 24.85 16.41
CA ILE A 217 9.90 25.97 16.85
C ILE A 217 11.03 25.38 17.69
N LYS A 218 12.26 25.56 17.22
CA LYS A 218 13.47 25.21 17.94
C LYS A 218 14.03 26.45 18.65
N THR A 219 14.22 26.33 19.94
CA THR A 219 14.77 27.38 20.82
C THR A 219 16.01 26.85 21.55
N GLN A 220 16.71 27.73 22.30
CA GLN A 220 17.80 27.30 23.18
C GLN A 220 17.32 26.36 24.30
N GLN A 221 16.03 26.36 24.64
CA GLN A 221 15.40 25.55 25.69
C GLN A 221 14.85 24.21 25.19
N GLY A 222 14.87 23.95 23.87
CA GLY A 222 14.37 22.74 23.23
C GLY A 222 13.48 23.03 22.04
N GLU A 223 12.89 21.97 21.51
CA GLU A 223 11.98 22.00 20.37
C GLU A 223 10.53 21.81 20.85
N ARG A 224 9.60 22.61 20.30
CA ARG A 224 8.15 22.52 20.55
C ARG A 224 7.40 22.47 19.25
N THR A 225 6.34 21.68 19.21
CA THR A 225 5.43 21.57 18.05
C THR A 225 4.06 22.08 18.43
N PHE A 226 3.49 22.90 17.58
CA PHE A 226 2.16 23.49 17.73
C PHE A 226 1.30 23.10 16.53
N GLU A 227 0.06 22.71 16.78
CA GLU A 227 -0.93 22.41 15.76
C GLU A 227 -1.81 23.63 15.54
N THR A 228 -2.06 24.00 14.27
CA THR A 228 -2.90 25.15 13.92
C THR A 228 -3.60 24.97 12.58
N ASP A 229 -4.76 25.59 12.43
CA ASP A 229 -5.48 25.74 11.17
C ASP A 229 -5.11 27.06 10.45
N ASN A 230 -4.51 28.01 11.18
CA ASN A 230 -4.08 29.31 10.67
C ASN A 230 -2.61 29.57 11.04
N ILE A 231 -1.74 29.46 10.03
CA ILE A 231 -0.28 29.62 10.21
C ILE A 231 0.04 31.05 10.65
N GLU A 232 -0.58 32.06 9.98
CA GLU A 232 -0.24 33.47 10.16
C GLU A 232 -0.49 33.93 11.60
N ASP A 233 -1.73 33.78 12.08
CA ASP A 233 -2.11 34.20 13.42
C ASP A 233 -1.34 33.42 14.50
N SER A 234 -1.15 32.12 14.30
CA SER A 234 -0.43 31.28 15.26
C SER A 234 1.05 31.62 15.34
N LEU A 235 1.71 31.87 14.20
CA LEU A 235 3.12 32.27 14.20
C LEU A 235 3.31 33.63 14.88
N ILE A 236 2.45 34.61 14.61
CA ILE A 236 2.52 35.93 15.24
C ILE A 236 2.37 35.80 16.76
N ALA A 237 1.39 35.05 17.22
CA ALA A 237 1.14 34.83 18.67
C ALA A 237 2.34 34.12 19.34
N LEU A 238 2.81 33.02 18.76
CA LEU A 238 3.91 32.21 19.32
C LEU A 238 5.24 32.99 19.36
N LEU A 239 5.55 33.71 18.30
CA LEU A 239 6.77 34.54 18.26
C LEU A 239 6.70 35.73 19.22
N GLY A 240 5.52 36.32 19.38
CA GLY A 240 5.26 37.36 20.40
C GLY A 240 5.51 36.84 21.80
N GLU A 241 4.91 35.71 22.17
CA GLU A 241 5.11 35.06 23.48
C GLU A 241 6.58 34.72 23.77
N LEU A 242 7.30 34.14 22.78
CA LEU A 242 8.72 33.79 22.93
C LEU A 242 9.59 35.03 23.12
N LYS A 243 9.28 36.12 22.40
CA LYS A 243 9.99 37.40 22.53
C LYS A 243 9.78 38.03 23.90
N GLU A 244 8.54 38.05 24.41
CA GLU A 244 8.22 38.53 25.76
C GLU A 244 8.97 37.75 26.88
N LYS A 245 9.11 36.43 26.66
CA LYS A 245 9.83 35.54 27.57
C LYS A 245 11.38 35.61 27.40
N GLY A 246 11.88 36.43 26.48
CA GLY A 246 13.32 36.54 26.19
C GLY A 246 13.91 35.26 25.58
N THR A 247 13.09 34.39 25.02
CA THR A 247 13.54 33.12 24.44
C THR A 247 13.89 33.33 22.96
N HIS A 248 15.16 33.07 22.61
CA HIS A 248 15.61 33.17 21.22
C HIS A 248 15.21 31.93 20.39
N VAL A 249 14.56 32.19 19.25
CA VAL A 249 14.24 31.17 18.25
C VAL A 249 15.46 30.89 17.40
N ILE A 250 15.81 29.61 17.25
CA ILE A 250 16.93 29.13 16.45
C ILE A 250 16.47 28.73 15.06
N ASP A 251 15.30 28.04 14.96
CA ASP A 251 14.76 27.53 13.71
C ASP A 251 13.25 27.45 13.78
N ILE A 252 12.59 27.64 12.64
CA ILE A 252 11.14 27.48 12.48
C ILE A 252 10.90 26.65 11.24
N LYS A 253 10.17 25.54 11.40
CA LYS A 253 9.70 24.71 10.30
C LYS A 253 8.18 24.62 10.36
N VAL A 254 7.53 24.87 9.22
CA VAL A 254 6.09 24.71 9.09
C VAL A 254 5.83 23.57 8.12
N ASP A 255 5.23 22.50 8.63
CA ASP A 255 4.85 21.36 7.83
C ASP A 255 3.30 21.30 7.72
N ARG A 256 2.82 20.86 6.59
CA ARG A 256 1.43 20.38 6.48
C ARG A 256 1.36 19.01 7.13
N GLY A 257 0.23 18.70 7.74
CA GLY A 257 0.01 17.37 8.29
C GLY A 257 0.37 16.28 7.28
N THR A 258 1.17 15.31 7.70
CA THR A 258 1.54 14.17 6.85
C THR A 258 0.34 13.27 6.62
N LEU A 259 0.35 12.48 5.54
CA LEU A 259 -0.67 11.47 5.28
C LEU A 259 -0.82 10.52 6.49
N GLU A 260 0.29 10.25 7.19
CA GLU A 260 0.31 9.42 8.41
C GLU A 260 -0.49 10.06 9.56
N GLN A 261 -0.36 11.37 9.77
CA GLN A 261 -1.14 12.08 10.79
C GLN A 261 -2.63 12.09 10.44
N HIS A 262 -2.98 12.32 9.17
CA HIS A 262 -4.36 12.24 8.68
C HIS A 262 -4.96 10.84 8.85
N PHE A 263 -4.18 9.80 8.57
CA PHE A 263 -4.57 8.43 8.80
C PHE A 263 -4.83 8.14 10.29
N MET A 264 -3.92 8.55 11.17
CA MET A 264 -4.08 8.36 12.62
C MET A 264 -5.34 9.04 13.14
N GLU A 265 -5.67 10.22 12.62
CA GLU A 265 -6.89 10.93 13.01
C GLU A 265 -8.16 10.23 12.51
N MET A 266 -8.16 9.75 11.26
CA MET A 266 -9.28 8.98 10.72
C MET A 266 -9.52 7.66 11.48
N THR A 267 -8.44 6.99 11.89
CA THR A 267 -8.56 5.75 12.66
C THR A 267 -9.06 5.99 14.09
N ARG A 268 -8.74 7.13 14.70
CA ARG A 268 -9.28 7.52 16.02
C ARG A 268 -10.75 7.86 15.95
N ARG A 269 -11.21 8.68 14.99
CA ARG A 269 -12.62 9.06 14.81
C ARG A 269 -13.54 7.88 14.48
N GLY A 270 -13.03 6.85 13.84
CA GLY A 270 -13.77 5.62 13.52
C GLY A 270 -13.87 4.63 14.68
N SER A 271 -13.34 4.96 15.86
CA SER A 271 -13.37 4.14 17.08
C SER A 271 -14.36 4.70 18.13
N GLU A 272 -14.95 5.86 17.90
CA GLU A 272 -16.07 6.46 18.64
C GLU A 272 -17.41 6.12 17.95
#